data_61bdf8d97a8215e4c3cc99199133c116
#
_entry.id   61bdf8d97a8215e4c3cc99199133c116
#
_cell.length_a   1.000
_cell.length_b   1.000
_cell.length_c   1.000
_cell.angle_alpha   90.00
_cell.angle_beta   90.00
_cell.angle_gamma   90.00
#
_symmetry.space_group_name_H-M   'P 1'
#
loop_
_entity.id
_entity.type
_entity.pdbx_description
1 polymer ?
#
loop_
_entity_poly.entity_id
_entity_poly.type
_entity_poly.pdbx_seq_one_letter_code
_entity_poly.pdbx_strand_id
1 'polypeptide(L)'
;ARLEEGSQFVRDQNYIKAKDIFTEVINLDQNWAEAWNKRATVLYLMGNFELSQNDIDMVLKLEKRHFGALSGQGLVQTAMKNYQKAIDSYIEAHKVYPAMTTPLMMIERLKEIIKKESI
;
A
#
# COMPACT_ATOMS: atom_id res chain seq x y z
N ALA A 1 -2.76 20.65 3.64
CA ALA A 1 -3.69 21.19 2.64
C ALA A 1 -3.57 20.45 1.29
N ARG A 2 -2.37 20.33 0.74
CA ARG A 2 -2.21 19.66 -0.57
C ARG A 2 -2.52 18.17 -0.50
N LEU A 3 -2.12 17.49 0.59
CA LEU A 3 -2.47 16.07 0.75
C LEU A 3 -3.98 15.87 0.80
N GLU A 4 -4.70 16.73 1.51
CA GLU A 4 -6.15 16.64 1.59
C GLU A 4 -6.81 16.89 0.23
N GLU A 5 -6.27 17.83 -0.54
CA GLU A 5 -6.73 18.08 -1.91
C GLU A 5 -6.57 16.84 -2.79
N GLY A 6 -5.38 16.21 -2.74
CA GLY A 6 -5.15 14.97 -3.46
C GLY A 6 -6.08 13.85 -3.00
N SER A 7 -6.31 13.73 -1.70
CA SER A 7 -7.23 12.72 -1.14
C SER A 7 -8.66 12.93 -1.62
N GLN A 8 -9.09 14.20 -1.79
CA GLN A 8 -10.41 14.48 -2.35
C GLN A 8 -10.51 13.99 -3.79
N PHE A 9 -9.47 14.18 -4.59
CA PHE A 9 -9.47 13.63 -5.95
C PHE A 9 -9.54 12.10 -5.95
N VAL A 10 -8.93 11.43 -4.97
CA VAL A 10 -9.07 9.97 -4.84
C VAL A 10 -10.53 9.60 -4.58
N ARG A 11 -11.19 10.28 -3.64
CA ARG A 11 -12.62 10.03 -3.35
C ARG A 11 -13.49 10.26 -4.57
N ASP A 12 -13.13 11.23 -5.39
CA ASP A 12 -13.85 11.55 -6.64
C ASP A 12 -13.43 10.64 -7.80
N GLN A 13 -12.56 9.68 -7.55
CA GLN A 13 -12.02 8.74 -8.55
C GLN A 13 -11.24 9.43 -9.68
N ASN A 14 -10.74 10.64 -9.41
CA ASN A 14 -9.87 11.34 -10.35
C ASN A 14 -8.42 11.03 -9.99
N TYR A 15 -8.00 9.80 -10.32
CA TYR A 15 -6.71 9.27 -9.90
C TYR A 15 -5.51 9.98 -10.53
N ILE A 16 -5.65 10.42 -11.77
CA ILE A 16 -4.56 11.13 -12.46
C ILE A 16 -4.22 12.43 -11.73
N LYS A 17 -5.24 13.23 -11.40
CA LYS A 17 -5.02 14.47 -10.65
C LYS A 17 -4.50 14.22 -9.25
N ALA A 18 -5.03 13.19 -8.58
CA ALA A 18 -4.55 12.82 -7.26
C ALA A 18 -3.06 12.48 -7.30
N LYS A 19 -2.65 11.64 -8.25
CA LYS A 19 -1.26 11.26 -8.42
C LYS A 19 -0.37 12.47 -8.66
N ASP A 20 -0.81 13.39 -9.52
CA ASP A 20 -0.04 14.59 -9.84
C ASP A 20 0.17 15.46 -8.60
N ILE A 21 -0.86 15.64 -7.79
CA ILE A 21 -0.76 16.41 -6.54
C ILE A 21 0.19 15.72 -5.56
N PHE A 22 0.08 14.42 -5.38
CA PHE A 22 0.99 13.70 -4.48
C PHE A 22 2.44 13.77 -4.97
N THR A 23 2.65 13.75 -6.28
CA THR A 23 3.98 13.91 -6.87
C THR A 23 4.55 15.29 -6.55
N GLU A 24 3.75 16.35 -6.65
CA GLU A 24 4.17 17.69 -6.26
C GLU A 24 4.59 17.74 -4.79
N VAL A 25 3.79 17.14 -3.90
CA VAL A 25 4.08 17.12 -2.46
C VAL A 25 5.39 16.38 -2.19
N ILE A 26 5.61 15.23 -2.85
CA ILE A 26 6.85 14.47 -2.72
C ILE A 26 8.04 15.33 -3.15
N ASN A 27 7.91 16.06 -4.26
CA ASN A 27 9.00 16.91 -4.75
C ASN A 27 9.33 18.04 -3.78
N LEU A 28 8.35 18.49 -3.01
CA LEU A 28 8.57 19.53 -1.99
C LEU A 28 9.25 18.97 -0.74
N ASP A 29 8.98 17.72 -0.37
CA ASP A 29 9.57 17.09 0.81
C ASP A 29 9.65 15.57 0.60
N GLN A 30 10.79 15.10 0.13
CA GLN A 30 11.01 13.69 -0.18
C GLN A 30 11.14 12.81 1.06
N ASN A 31 11.21 13.41 2.24
CA ASN A 31 11.31 12.67 3.51
C ASN A 31 9.96 12.52 4.20
N TRP A 32 8.89 12.97 3.59
CA TRP A 32 7.55 12.86 4.15
C TRP A 32 6.91 11.55 3.70
N ALA A 33 6.99 10.52 4.56
CA ALA A 33 6.51 9.18 4.23
C ALA A 33 5.05 9.14 3.78
N GLU A 34 4.19 9.94 4.41
CA GLU A 34 2.76 9.95 4.09
C GLU A 34 2.48 10.33 2.64
N ALA A 35 3.26 11.25 2.08
CA ALA A 35 3.09 11.65 0.68
C ALA A 35 3.38 10.48 -0.28
N TRP A 36 4.44 9.73 -0.01
CA TRP A 36 4.76 8.52 -0.77
C TRP A 36 3.67 7.47 -0.60
N ASN A 37 3.16 7.30 0.62
CA ASN A 37 2.11 6.33 0.89
C ASN A 37 0.82 6.67 0.15
N LYS A 38 0.46 7.93 0.10
CA LYS A 38 -0.73 8.40 -0.63
C LYS A 38 -0.59 8.11 -2.13
N ARG A 39 0.59 8.39 -2.70
CA ARG A 39 0.80 8.09 -4.12
C ARG A 39 0.79 6.59 -4.38
N ALA A 40 1.38 5.79 -3.48
CA ALA A 40 1.34 4.33 -3.60
C ALA A 40 -0.10 3.83 -3.67
N THR A 41 -0.98 4.37 -2.82
CA THR A 41 -2.39 3.98 -2.79
C THR A 41 -3.06 4.29 -4.13
N VAL A 42 -2.86 5.49 -4.67
CA VAL A 42 -3.51 5.84 -5.92
C VAL A 42 -2.94 5.03 -7.09
N LEU A 43 -1.65 4.75 -7.10
CA LEU A 43 -1.06 3.89 -8.12
C LEU A 43 -1.65 2.48 -8.07
N TYR A 44 -1.88 1.95 -6.87
CA TYR A 44 -2.57 0.67 -6.71
C TYR A 44 -3.97 0.72 -7.32
N LEU A 45 -4.74 1.77 -7.02
CA LEU A 45 -6.10 1.93 -7.55
C LEU A 45 -6.12 2.06 -9.08
N MET A 46 -5.03 2.57 -9.66
CA MET A 46 -4.87 2.67 -11.11
C MET A 46 -4.38 1.37 -11.75
N GLY A 47 -4.07 0.35 -10.95
CA GLY A 47 -3.53 -0.91 -11.45
C GLY A 47 -2.04 -0.88 -11.74
N ASN A 48 -1.34 0.17 -11.34
CA ASN A 48 0.11 0.30 -11.54
C ASN A 48 0.85 -0.29 -10.34
N PHE A 49 0.84 -1.62 -10.24
CA PHE A 49 1.28 -2.32 -9.03
C PHE A 49 2.78 -2.20 -8.77
N GLU A 50 3.61 -2.29 -9.81
CA GLU A 50 5.05 -2.17 -9.65
C GLU A 50 5.45 -0.77 -9.17
N LEU A 51 4.83 0.27 -9.74
CA LEU A 51 5.09 1.64 -9.31
C LEU A 51 4.59 1.88 -7.89
N SER A 52 3.45 1.27 -7.54
CA SER A 52 2.94 1.32 -6.17
C SER A 52 3.94 0.69 -5.20
N GLN A 53 4.48 -0.47 -5.53
CA GLN A 53 5.48 -1.13 -4.68
C GLN A 53 6.74 -0.28 -4.53
N ASN A 54 7.19 0.40 -5.58
CA ASN A 54 8.33 1.29 -5.49
C ASN A 54 8.11 2.40 -4.47
N ASP A 55 6.91 2.99 -4.46
CA ASP A 55 6.58 4.01 -3.47
C ASP A 55 6.49 3.44 -2.06
N ILE A 56 5.92 2.24 -1.92
CA ILE A 56 5.87 1.53 -0.63
C ILE A 56 7.28 1.28 -0.10
N ASP A 57 8.20 0.87 -0.96
CA ASP A 57 9.60 0.65 -0.57
C ASP A 57 10.19 1.93 0.02
N MET A 58 9.85 3.08 -0.55
CA MET A 58 10.33 4.35 -0.03
C MET A 58 9.71 4.67 1.33
N VAL A 59 8.41 4.42 1.50
CA VAL A 59 7.75 4.61 2.80
C VAL A 59 8.45 3.75 3.87
N LEU A 60 8.70 2.48 3.56
CA LEU A 60 9.29 1.55 4.53
C LEU A 60 10.76 1.86 4.80
N LYS A 61 11.45 2.52 3.87
CA LYS A 61 12.79 3.02 4.11
C LYS A 61 12.77 4.18 5.11
N LEU A 62 11.77 5.05 5.01
CA LEU A 62 11.61 6.20 5.91
C LEU A 62 11.02 5.78 7.26
N GLU A 63 10.08 4.86 7.27
CA GLU A 63 9.37 4.38 8.46
C GLU A 63 9.12 2.88 8.34
N LYS A 64 10.00 2.07 8.92
CA LYS A 64 9.94 0.60 8.82
C LYS A 64 8.64 -0.02 9.32
N ARG A 65 7.99 0.63 10.29
CA ARG A 65 6.77 0.13 10.92
C ARG A 65 5.52 0.88 10.49
N HIS A 66 5.54 1.44 9.29
CA HIS A 66 4.37 2.13 8.76
C HIS A 66 3.27 1.13 8.43
N PHE A 67 2.22 1.10 9.24
CA PHE A 67 1.13 0.11 9.11
C PHE A 67 0.47 0.20 7.73
N GLY A 68 0.16 1.41 7.27
CA GLY A 68 -0.48 1.61 5.98
C GLY A 68 0.34 1.06 4.82
N ALA A 69 1.66 1.27 4.85
CA ALA A 69 2.55 0.76 3.79
C ALA A 69 2.68 -0.76 3.86
N LEU A 70 2.77 -1.35 5.05
CA LEU A 70 2.84 -2.80 5.19
C LEU A 70 1.56 -3.47 4.70
N SER A 71 0.39 -2.91 5.07
CA SER A 71 -0.90 -3.40 4.58
C SER A 71 -1.04 -3.20 3.08
N GLY A 72 -0.62 -2.03 2.58
CA GLY A 72 -0.61 -1.72 1.15
C GLY A 72 0.27 -2.69 0.37
N GLN A 73 1.43 -3.05 0.91
CA GLN A 73 2.30 -4.05 0.30
C GLN A 73 1.58 -5.41 0.20
N GLY A 74 0.83 -5.77 1.24
CA GLY A 74 0.01 -6.97 1.19
C GLY A 74 -0.97 -6.94 0.02
N LEU A 75 -1.65 -5.82 -0.16
CA LEU A 75 -2.60 -5.65 -1.28
C LEU A 75 -1.91 -5.72 -2.63
N VAL A 76 -0.80 -5.01 -2.79
CA VAL A 76 -0.06 -4.96 -4.06
C VAL A 76 0.48 -6.35 -4.42
N GLN A 77 1.08 -7.03 -3.46
CA GLN A 77 1.64 -8.36 -3.70
C GLN A 77 0.55 -9.39 -3.98
N THR A 78 -0.62 -9.25 -3.36
CA THR A 78 -1.78 -10.08 -3.68
C THR A 78 -2.20 -9.85 -5.15
N ALA A 79 -2.29 -8.59 -5.56
CA ALA A 79 -2.67 -8.26 -6.95
C ALA A 79 -1.66 -8.81 -7.96
N MET A 80 -0.40 -8.88 -7.59
CA MET A 80 0.67 -9.43 -8.43
C MET A 80 0.80 -10.95 -8.29
N LYS A 81 -0.06 -11.57 -7.50
CA LYS A 81 -0.09 -13.02 -7.24
C LYS A 81 1.14 -13.54 -6.52
N ASN A 82 1.85 -12.68 -5.82
CA ASN A 82 2.97 -13.05 -4.96
C ASN A 82 2.43 -13.31 -3.54
N TYR A 83 1.70 -14.40 -3.39
CA TYR A 83 0.88 -14.64 -2.19
C TYR A 83 1.70 -14.82 -0.92
N GLN A 84 2.84 -15.50 -1.00
CA GLN A 84 3.66 -15.66 0.20
C GLN A 84 4.24 -14.33 0.66
N LYS A 85 4.69 -13.50 -0.27
CA LYS A 85 5.18 -12.16 0.07
C LYS A 85 4.08 -11.29 0.66
N ALA A 86 2.85 -11.44 0.16
CA ALA A 86 1.69 -10.74 0.70
C ALA A 86 1.42 -11.18 2.15
N ILE A 87 1.47 -12.49 2.42
CA ILE A 87 1.30 -13.02 3.77
C ILE A 87 2.36 -12.43 4.71
N ASP A 88 3.62 -12.44 4.29
CA ASP A 88 4.72 -11.91 5.10
C ASP A 88 4.49 -10.43 5.43
N SER A 89 3.99 -9.66 4.47
CA SER A 89 3.68 -8.25 4.67
C SER A 89 2.56 -8.05 5.68
N TYR A 90 1.50 -8.83 5.59
CA TYR A 90 0.41 -8.76 6.56
C TYR A 90 0.82 -9.23 7.95
N ILE A 91 1.73 -10.19 8.06
CA ILE A 91 2.29 -10.59 9.35
C ILE A 91 2.99 -9.39 10.01
N GLU A 92 3.80 -8.66 9.24
CA GLU A 92 4.48 -7.48 9.77
C GLU A 92 3.49 -6.38 10.13
N ALA A 93 2.45 -6.18 9.32
CA ALA A 93 1.38 -5.21 9.63
C ALA A 93 0.68 -5.58 10.94
N HIS A 94 0.38 -6.85 11.15
CA HIS A 94 -0.26 -7.32 12.38
C HIS A 94 0.61 -7.06 13.61
N LYS A 95 1.92 -7.21 13.49
CA LYS A 95 2.85 -6.92 14.59
C LYS A 95 2.81 -5.44 14.99
N VAL A 96 2.63 -4.55 14.01
CA VAL A 96 2.57 -3.11 14.27
C VAL A 96 1.27 -2.72 14.95
N TYR A 97 0.15 -3.30 14.51
CA TYR A 97 -1.17 -2.93 15.02
C TYR A 97 -2.00 -4.18 15.28
N PRO A 98 -1.72 -4.91 16.40
CA PRO A 98 -2.39 -6.19 16.65
C PRO A 98 -3.91 -6.11 16.80
N ALA A 99 -4.44 -4.95 17.20
CA ALA A 99 -5.88 -4.77 17.39
C ALA A 99 -6.65 -4.78 16.06
N MET A 100 -5.99 -4.48 14.94
CA MET A 100 -6.63 -4.54 13.63
C MET A 100 -6.70 -5.99 13.16
N THR A 101 -7.91 -6.46 12.88
CA THR A 101 -8.12 -7.86 12.48
C THR A 101 -7.94 -8.11 10.99
N THR A 102 -7.98 -7.06 10.16
CA THR A 102 -7.87 -7.20 8.71
C THR A 102 -6.62 -7.97 8.26
N PRO A 103 -5.41 -7.68 8.78
CA PRO A 103 -4.24 -8.47 8.37
C PRO A 103 -4.39 -9.95 8.62
N LEU A 104 -4.95 -10.37 9.77
CA LEU A 104 -5.15 -11.78 10.08
C LEU A 104 -6.15 -12.42 9.12
N MET A 105 -7.22 -11.72 8.79
CA MET A 105 -8.21 -12.22 7.84
C MET A 105 -7.60 -12.41 6.46
N MET A 106 -6.76 -11.48 6.02
CA MET A 106 -6.09 -11.59 4.73
C MET A 106 -5.10 -12.75 4.70
N ILE A 107 -4.36 -12.95 5.78
CA ILE A 107 -3.42 -14.07 5.89
C ILE A 107 -4.15 -15.40 5.71
N GLU A 108 -5.26 -15.59 6.40
CA GLU A 108 -6.03 -16.84 6.29
C GLU A 108 -6.57 -17.04 4.88
N ARG A 109 -7.09 -15.97 4.27
CA ARG A 109 -7.60 -16.05 2.89
C ARG A 109 -6.50 -16.41 1.90
N LEU A 110 -5.31 -15.82 2.06
CA LEU A 110 -4.19 -16.10 1.17
C LEU A 110 -3.66 -17.52 1.34
N LYS A 111 -3.65 -18.03 2.56
CA LYS A 111 -3.27 -19.43 2.81
C LYS A 111 -4.21 -20.39 2.09
N GLU A 112 -5.50 -20.10 2.08
CA GLU A 112 -6.48 -20.92 1.36
C GLU A 112 -6.26 -20.88 -0.16
N ILE A 113 -5.91 -19.71 -0.70
CA ILE A 113 -5.61 -19.57 -2.12
C ILE A 113 -4.39 -20.42 -2.49
N ILE A 114 -3.31 -20.32 -1.71
CA ILE A 114 -2.09 -21.12 -1.94
C ILE A 114 -2.41 -22.60 -1.89
N LYS A 115 -3.19 -23.03 -0.92
CA LYS A 115 -3.57 -24.42 -0.76
C LYS A 115 -4.33 -24.95 -1.98
N LYS A 116 -5.26 -24.16 -2.49
CA LYS A 116 -6.05 -24.54 -3.68
C LYS A 116 -5.20 -24.62 -4.94
N GLU A 117 -4.23 -23.71 -5.08
CA GLU A 117 -3.35 -23.72 -6.25
C GLU A 117 -2.34 -24.85 -6.23
N SER A 118 -2.09 -25.47 -5.07
CA SER A 118 -1.15 -26.57 -4.90
C SER A 118 -1.70 -27.94 -5.30
N ILE A 119 -3.00 -28.04 -5.58
CA ILE A 119 -3.67 -29.31 -5.88
C ILE A 119 -3.53 -29.69 -7.34
#